data_0b759b48b435aeeacb3576834e3be131
#
_entry.id   0b759b48b435aeeacb3576834e3be131
#
_cell.length_a   1.000
_cell.length_b   1.000
_cell.length_c   1.000
_cell.angle_alpha   90.00
_cell.angle_beta   90.00
_cell.angle_gamma   90.00
#
_symmetry.space_group_name_H-M   'P 1'
#
loop_
_entity.id
_entity.type
_entity.pdbx_description
1 polymer ?
#
loop_
_entity_poly.entity_id
_entity_poly.type
_entity_poly.pdbx_seq_one_letter_code
_entity_poly.pdbx_strand_id
1 'polypeptide(L)'
;EDDDFTLKLAVFHTIFNLLGVLIMIPVMRRMVDFLQRLIPVKTPSRLKPRFLHEATISYADTATEAVRNETLHMWDNTIDIISHGLRLPREEILSGKSDLKKLTNDFPVKDSFDIDRYYELKVKSLYGEIIRYISQATFGWELEQSGEIHWLRRANQNMVDAIKDVKHLQKNLAKYTISSNSVIKDQYNVLRIQIAQLVKSLELIRTAESDDIPSLMIDQLKLESDTQYTLQNKVINEMIQGKQITADMAISLMNDKAYVYDMSRKLIEMGQTIFIKHN
;
A
#
# COMPACT_ATOMS: atom_id res chain seq x y z
N GLU A 1 33.29 -46.42 -34.10
CA GLU A 1 32.45 -45.73 -35.13
C GLU A 1 31.22 -45.04 -34.48
N ASP A 2 30.62 -45.61 -33.40
CA ASP A 2 29.43 -44.99 -32.74
C ASP A 2 29.78 -43.75 -31.92
N ASP A 3 30.93 -43.68 -31.29
CA ASP A 3 31.38 -42.51 -30.49
C ASP A 3 31.64 -41.28 -31.40
N ASP A 4 32.05 -41.48 -32.65
CA ASP A 4 32.30 -40.42 -33.64
C ASP A 4 30.99 -39.79 -34.12
N PHE A 5 29.91 -40.58 -34.19
CA PHE A 5 28.59 -40.13 -34.59
C PHE A 5 27.92 -39.29 -33.50
N THR A 6 28.07 -39.72 -32.25
CA THR A 6 27.53 -39.00 -31.08
C THR A 6 28.20 -37.63 -30.91
N LEU A 7 29.54 -37.59 -31.07
CA LEU A 7 30.30 -36.34 -31.05
C LEU A 7 29.90 -35.36 -32.15
N LYS A 8 29.75 -35.85 -33.38
CA LYS A 8 29.28 -35.04 -34.53
C LYS A 8 27.90 -34.46 -34.31
N LEU A 9 26.97 -35.26 -33.74
CA LEU A 9 25.63 -34.81 -33.40
C LEU A 9 25.62 -33.74 -32.31
N ALA A 10 26.43 -33.92 -31.30
CA ALA A 10 26.57 -32.95 -30.19
C ALA A 10 27.14 -31.60 -30.68
N VAL A 11 28.18 -31.64 -31.51
CA VAL A 11 28.79 -30.46 -32.14
C VAL A 11 27.77 -29.75 -33.06
N PHE A 12 27.06 -30.51 -33.91
CA PHE A 12 26.02 -29.95 -34.75
C PHE A 12 24.92 -29.24 -33.92
N HIS A 13 24.46 -29.89 -32.88
CA HIS A 13 23.43 -29.30 -31.99
C HIS A 13 23.91 -28.01 -31.34
N THR A 14 25.15 -27.99 -30.86
CA THR A 14 25.77 -26.80 -30.25
C THR A 14 25.89 -25.65 -31.28
N ILE A 15 26.37 -25.93 -32.47
CA ILE A 15 26.51 -24.93 -33.53
C ILE A 15 25.13 -24.41 -33.95
N PHE A 16 24.14 -25.30 -34.11
CA PHE A 16 22.76 -24.90 -34.46
C PHE A 16 22.13 -23.97 -33.40
N ASN A 17 22.28 -24.31 -32.12
CA ASN A 17 21.78 -23.48 -31.05
C ASN A 17 22.51 -22.11 -30.97
N LEU A 18 23.83 -22.10 -31.17
CA LEU A 18 24.63 -20.87 -31.17
C LEU A 18 24.22 -19.96 -32.34
N LEU A 19 24.03 -20.50 -33.53
CA LEU A 19 23.54 -19.76 -34.68
C LEU A 19 22.12 -19.24 -34.44
N GLY A 20 21.24 -20.06 -33.87
CA GLY A 20 19.89 -19.66 -33.47
C GLY A 20 19.87 -18.46 -32.53
N VAL A 21 20.71 -18.50 -31.50
CA VAL A 21 20.84 -17.39 -30.55
C VAL A 21 21.38 -16.13 -31.24
N LEU A 22 22.42 -16.24 -32.07
CA LEU A 22 23.02 -15.12 -32.78
C LEU A 22 22.04 -14.44 -33.75
N ILE A 23 21.19 -15.22 -34.42
CA ILE A 23 20.15 -14.69 -35.31
C ILE A 23 19.00 -14.06 -34.49
N MET A 24 18.62 -14.68 -33.34
CA MET A 24 17.50 -14.21 -32.53
C MET A 24 17.79 -12.93 -31.79
N ILE A 25 19.02 -12.64 -31.36
CA ILE A 25 19.36 -11.42 -30.63
C ILE A 25 18.93 -10.15 -31.37
N PRO A 26 19.29 -9.89 -32.62
CA PRO A 26 18.85 -8.71 -33.36
C PRO A 26 17.35 -8.72 -33.67
N VAL A 27 16.77 -9.92 -33.90
CA VAL A 27 15.33 -10.07 -34.16
C VAL A 27 14.52 -9.73 -32.92
N MET A 28 14.94 -10.17 -31.74
CA MET A 28 14.25 -9.85 -30.48
C MET A 28 14.17 -8.33 -30.24
N ARG A 29 15.25 -7.60 -30.46
CA ARG A 29 15.25 -6.13 -30.32
C ARG A 29 14.22 -5.49 -31.25
N ARG A 30 14.21 -5.86 -32.52
CA ARG A 30 13.25 -5.35 -33.50
C ARG A 30 11.80 -5.73 -33.16
N MET A 31 11.59 -6.93 -32.65
CA MET A 31 10.28 -7.41 -32.23
C MET A 31 9.78 -6.63 -30.99
N VAL A 32 10.64 -6.37 -30.02
CA VAL A 32 10.31 -5.52 -28.87
C VAL A 32 9.92 -4.11 -29.31
N ASP A 33 10.72 -3.48 -30.18
CA ASP A 33 10.43 -2.14 -30.71
C ASP A 33 9.11 -2.13 -31.52
N PHE A 34 8.84 -3.16 -32.28
CA PHE A 34 7.59 -3.32 -33.03
C PHE A 34 6.38 -3.50 -32.08
N LEU A 35 6.49 -4.36 -31.08
CA LEU A 35 5.43 -4.55 -30.08
C LEU A 35 5.17 -3.28 -29.28
N GLN A 36 6.21 -2.53 -28.89
CA GLN A 36 6.06 -1.24 -28.20
C GLN A 36 5.36 -0.19 -29.05
N ARG A 37 5.50 -0.24 -30.38
CA ARG A 37 4.78 0.66 -31.31
C ARG A 37 3.32 0.25 -31.52
N LEU A 38 3.04 -1.07 -31.54
CA LEU A 38 1.68 -1.59 -31.70
C LEU A 38 0.85 -1.47 -30.42
N ILE A 39 1.49 -1.61 -29.28
CA ILE A 39 0.85 -1.49 -27.97
C ILE A 39 1.43 -0.22 -27.32
N PRO A 40 0.91 0.97 -27.63
CA PRO A 40 1.29 2.16 -26.89
C PRO A 40 0.84 1.94 -25.44
N VAL A 41 1.76 1.43 -24.62
CA VAL A 41 1.60 1.49 -23.18
C VAL A 41 1.57 2.99 -22.88
N LYS A 42 0.38 3.57 -22.74
CA LYS A 42 0.22 4.82 -22.05
C LYS A 42 0.80 4.55 -20.66
N THR A 43 2.08 4.81 -20.50
CA THR A 43 2.71 4.86 -19.18
C THR A 43 1.97 5.98 -18.46
N PRO A 44 1.09 5.67 -17.50
CA PRO A 44 0.48 6.73 -16.74
C PRO A 44 1.65 7.49 -16.11
N SER A 45 1.64 8.80 -16.20
CA SER A 45 2.75 9.62 -15.74
C SER A 45 3.02 9.29 -14.27
N ARG A 46 4.25 8.89 -13.98
CA ARG A 46 4.71 8.72 -12.60
C ARG A 46 4.46 10.03 -11.85
N LEU A 47 3.93 9.92 -10.65
CA LEU A 47 3.70 11.09 -9.82
C LEU A 47 5.06 11.73 -9.52
N LYS A 48 5.15 13.03 -9.77
CA LYS A 48 6.36 13.81 -9.47
C LYS A 48 6.21 14.48 -8.12
N PRO A 49 7.29 14.64 -7.34
CA PRO A 49 7.26 15.39 -6.11
C PRO A 49 6.84 16.85 -6.38
N ARG A 50 6.13 17.44 -5.43
CA ARG A 50 5.64 18.82 -5.49
C ARG A 50 6.49 19.78 -4.68
N PHE A 51 7.06 19.30 -3.58
CA PHE A 51 7.74 20.12 -2.58
C PHE A 51 9.25 19.91 -2.54
N LEU A 52 9.77 18.82 -3.15
CA LEU A 52 11.21 18.51 -3.15
C LEU A 52 11.92 19.26 -4.26
N HIS A 53 12.69 20.27 -3.89
CA HIS A 53 13.50 21.07 -4.82
C HIS A 53 14.98 20.99 -4.45
N GLU A 54 15.87 20.83 -5.42
CA GLU A 54 17.33 20.73 -5.18
C GLU A 54 17.88 21.96 -4.45
N ALA A 55 17.33 23.14 -4.71
CA ALA A 55 17.75 24.38 -4.06
C ALA A 55 17.53 24.40 -2.53
N THR A 56 16.61 23.60 -2.02
CA THR A 56 16.29 23.55 -0.58
C THR A 56 17.18 22.59 0.21
N ILE A 57 17.93 21.72 -0.47
CA ILE A 57 18.77 20.67 0.16
C ILE A 57 19.85 21.28 1.07
N SER A 58 20.36 22.46 0.74
CA SER A 58 21.45 23.09 1.48
C SER A 58 21.03 23.68 2.84
N TYR A 59 19.74 23.78 3.12
CA TYR A 59 19.18 24.39 4.34
C TYR A 59 18.35 23.34 5.07
N ALA A 60 18.84 22.87 6.21
CA ALA A 60 18.28 21.75 6.95
C ALA A 60 16.78 21.91 7.29
N ASP A 61 16.38 23.06 7.84
CA ASP A 61 14.99 23.34 8.23
C ASP A 61 14.06 23.35 7.00
N THR A 62 14.48 24.03 5.93
CA THR A 62 13.71 24.11 4.70
C THR A 62 13.60 22.74 4.01
N ALA A 63 14.66 21.94 4.06
CA ALA A 63 14.66 20.59 3.50
C ALA A 63 13.76 19.66 4.32
N THR A 64 13.78 19.75 5.65
CA THR A 64 12.91 18.98 6.53
C THR A 64 11.44 19.33 6.28
N GLU A 65 11.12 20.62 6.19
CA GLU A 65 9.77 21.08 5.86
C GLU A 65 9.31 20.60 4.46
N ALA A 66 10.21 20.62 3.47
CA ALA A 66 9.92 20.09 2.15
C ALA A 66 9.59 18.59 2.19
N VAL A 67 10.34 17.80 2.97
CA VAL A 67 10.06 16.38 3.18
C VAL A 67 8.74 16.17 3.92
N ARG A 68 8.45 16.98 4.94
CA ARG A 68 7.18 16.92 5.68
C ARG A 68 5.98 17.17 4.74
N ASN A 69 6.04 18.21 3.92
CA ASN A 69 4.99 18.54 2.96
C ASN A 69 4.83 17.47 1.87
N GLU A 70 5.92 16.87 1.41
CA GLU A 70 5.86 15.76 0.46
C GLU A 70 5.30 14.49 1.11
N THR A 71 5.56 14.26 2.41
CA THR A 71 4.97 13.17 3.18
C THR A 71 3.45 13.32 3.30
N LEU A 72 2.95 14.55 3.50
CA LEU A 72 1.51 14.83 3.46
C LEU A 72 0.91 14.59 2.06
N HIS A 73 1.62 14.97 1.01
CA HIS A 73 1.21 14.64 -0.36
C HIS A 73 1.19 13.13 -0.61
N MET A 74 2.12 12.38 -0.05
CA MET A 74 2.11 10.93 -0.10
C MET A 74 0.92 10.33 0.67
N TRP A 75 0.53 10.92 1.81
CA TRP A 75 -0.66 10.51 2.56
C TRP A 75 -1.93 10.63 1.73
N ASP A 76 -2.13 11.75 1.02
CA ASP A 76 -3.29 11.93 0.13
C ASP A 76 -3.39 10.82 -0.93
N ASN A 77 -2.26 10.42 -1.52
CA ASN A 77 -2.23 9.32 -2.50
C ASN A 77 -2.45 7.95 -1.84
N THR A 78 -2.01 7.78 -0.59
CA THR A 78 -2.23 6.58 0.20
C THR A 78 -3.72 6.38 0.50
N ILE A 79 -4.43 7.44 0.91
CA ILE A 79 -5.89 7.40 1.10
C ILE A 79 -6.60 7.00 -0.19
N ASP A 80 -6.21 7.57 -1.33
CA ASP A 80 -6.79 7.23 -2.63
C ASP A 80 -6.67 5.73 -2.93
N ILE A 81 -5.48 5.15 -2.73
CA ILE A 81 -5.23 3.73 -3.00
C ILE A 81 -6.03 2.85 -2.03
N ILE A 82 -6.04 3.18 -0.74
CA ILE A 82 -6.80 2.44 0.27
C ILE A 82 -8.30 2.49 -0.08
N SER A 83 -8.84 3.65 -0.35
CA SER A 83 -10.27 3.84 -0.70
C SER A 83 -10.67 3.01 -1.92
N HIS A 84 -9.85 3.04 -2.98
CA HIS A 84 -10.07 2.22 -4.17
C HIS A 84 -9.93 0.72 -3.86
N GLY A 85 -8.96 0.34 -3.02
CA GLY A 85 -8.78 -1.03 -2.56
C GLY A 85 -9.99 -1.56 -1.78
N LEU A 86 -10.62 -0.73 -1.00
CA LEU A 86 -11.86 -1.03 -0.28
C LEU A 86 -13.11 -0.95 -1.17
N ARG A 87 -13.03 -0.42 -2.39
CA ARG A 87 -14.19 -0.08 -3.23
C ARG A 87 -15.17 0.85 -2.51
N LEU A 88 -14.66 1.81 -1.76
CA LEU A 88 -15.44 2.83 -1.08
C LEU A 88 -15.02 4.21 -1.62
N PRO A 89 -15.95 5.09 -2.01
CA PRO A 89 -15.61 6.44 -2.46
C PRO A 89 -14.91 7.22 -1.35
N ARG A 90 -13.77 7.84 -1.66
CA ARG A 90 -12.98 8.64 -0.70
C ARG A 90 -13.83 9.73 -0.03
N GLU A 91 -14.62 10.44 -0.82
CA GLU A 91 -15.46 11.53 -0.34
C GLU A 91 -16.49 11.05 0.69
N GLU A 92 -17.05 9.84 0.50
CA GLU A 92 -18.00 9.26 1.43
C GLU A 92 -17.32 8.82 2.74
N ILE A 93 -16.10 8.29 2.65
CA ILE A 93 -15.28 7.94 3.84
C ILE A 93 -14.99 9.21 4.64
N LEU A 94 -14.48 10.25 3.99
CA LEU A 94 -13.98 11.44 4.67
C LEU A 94 -15.10 12.37 5.16
N SER A 95 -16.21 12.49 4.41
CA SER A 95 -17.34 13.33 4.82
C SER A 95 -18.02 12.84 6.10
N GLY A 96 -17.98 11.52 6.34
CA GLY A 96 -18.61 10.89 7.49
C GLY A 96 -20.14 11.03 7.54
N LYS A 97 -20.77 11.47 6.44
CA LYS A 97 -22.23 11.65 6.35
C LYS A 97 -22.94 10.34 6.04
N SER A 98 -22.26 9.41 5.39
CA SER A 98 -22.84 8.14 4.94
C SER A 98 -22.69 7.06 6.00
N ASP A 99 -23.71 6.21 6.11
CA ASP A 99 -23.64 4.99 6.90
C ASP A 99 -22.69 3.99 6.19
N LEU A 100 -21.53 3.73 6.79
CA LEU A 100 -20.52 2.83 6.24
C LEU A 100 -21.06 1.39 6.06
N LYS A 101 -22.01 0.92 6.89
CA LYS A 101 -22.64 -0.39 6.72
C LYS A 101 -23.46 -0.43 5.43
N LYS A 102 -24.24 0.59 5.18
CA LYS A 102 -24.98 0.71 3.92
C LYS A 102 -24.03 0.80 2.75
N LEU A 103 -22.99 1.64 2.84
CA LEU A 103 -22.01 1.86 1.80
C LEU A 103 -21.28 0.56 1.42
N THR A 104 -20.85 -0.26 2.39
CA THR A 104 -20.18 -1.54 2.11
C THR A 104 -21.09 -2.56 1.44
N ASN A 105 -22.38 -2.52 1.69
CA ASN A 105 -23.37 -3.38 1.01
C ASN A 105 -23.67 -2.91 -0.41
N ASP A 106 -23.76 -1.60 -0.64
CA ASP A 106 -24.04 -1.01 -1.94
C ASP A 106 -22.85 -1.16 -2.91
N PHE A 107 -21.64 -1.20 -2.39
CA PHE A 107 -20.38 -1.33 -3.15
C PHE A 107 -19.60 -2.61 -2.82
N PRO A 108 -20.08 -3.81 -3.20
CA PRO A 108 -19.31 -5.05 -3.01
C PRO A 108 -18.05 -5.05 -3.88
N VAL A 109 -16.99 -5.70 -3.40
CA VAL A 109 -15.73 -5.83 -4.17
C VAL A 109 -15.89 -6.98 -5.17
N LYS A 110 -16.37 -6.69 -6.39
CA LYS A 110 -16.58 -7.69 -7.45
C LYS A 110 -15.30 -8.03 -8.20
N ASP A 111 -14.45 -7.02 -8.43
CA ASP A 111 -13.21 -7.16 -9.17
C ASP A 111 -12.03 -6.70 -8.32
N SER A 112 -10.86 -7.32 -8.52
CA SER A 112 -9.63 -6.83 -7.91
C SER A 112 -9.26 -5.48 -8.55
N PHE A 113 -9.09 -4.47 -7.73
CA PHE A 113 -8.46 -3.22 -8.15
C PHE A 113 -6.96 -3.48 -8.33
N ASP A 114 -6.38 -3.01 -9.42
CA ASP A 114 -4.95 -3.15 -9.68
C ASP A 114 -4.15 -2.21 -8.76
N ILE A 115 -4.08 -2.58 -7.48
CA ILE A 115 -3.32 -1.83 -6.46
C ILE A 115 -1.85 -1.74 -6.88
N ASP A 116 -1.27 -2.78 -7.49
CA ASP A 116 0.13 -2.79 -7.90
C ASP A 116 0.44 -1.66 -8.85
N ARG A 117 -0.40 -1.48 -9.86
CA ARG A 117 -0.24 -0.42 -10.84
C ARG A 117 -0.32 0.97 -10.19
N TYR A 118 -1.31 1.19 -9.32
CA TYR A 118 -1.47 2.48 -8.64
C TYR A 118 -0.34 2.74 -7.63
N TYR A 119 0.07 1.72 -6.91
CA TYR A 119 1.22 1.78 -6.01
C TYR A 119 2.50 2.18 -6.76
N GLU A 120 2.84 1.47 -7.85
CA GLU A 120 4.03 1.76 -8.67
C GLU A 120 4.03 3.20 -9.21
N LEU A 121 2.88 3.72 -9.60
CA LEU A 121 2.76 5.02 -10.26
C LEU A 121 2.67 6.19 -9.29
N LYS A 122 1.92 6.03 -8.21
CA LYS A 122 1.60 7.13 -7.31
C LYS A 122 2.47 7.13 -6.04
N VAL A 123 2.75 5.97 -5.46
CA VAL A 123 3.40 5.90 -4.15
C VAL A 123 4.87 5.52 -4.27
N LYS A 124 5.21 4.44 -4.95
CA LYS A 124 6.59 3.96 -5.05
C LYS A 124 7.52 4.97 -5.72
N SER A 125 7.06 5.64 -6.78
CA SER A 125 7.85 6.69 -7.43
C SER A 125 8.11 7.86 -6.48
N LEU A 126 7.06 8.32 -5.78
CA LEU A 126 7.16 9.43 -4.83
C LEU A 126 8.03 9.07 -3.63
N TYR A 127 7.85 7.88 -3.07
CA TYR A 127 8.69 7.36 -2.00
C TYR A 127 10.17 7.32 -2.41
N GLY A 128 10.46 6.85 -3.62
CA GLY A 128 11.82 6.83 -4.14
C GLY A 128 12.46 8.21 -4.24
N GLU A 129 11.70 9.23 -4.66
CA GLU A 129 12.17 10.63 -4.70
C GLU A 129 12.38 11.19 -3.29
N ILE A 130 11.49 10.91 -2.34
CA ILE A 130 11.66 11.32 -0.93
C ILE A 130 12.95 10.72 -0.36
N ILE A 131 13.19 9.42 -0.54
CA ILE A 131 14.39 8.76 -0.04
C ILE A 131 15.66 9.31 -0.69
N ARG A 132 15.63 9.57 -2.01
CA ARG A 132 16.75 10.18 -2.72
C ARG A 132 17.07 11.56 -2.18
N TYR A 133 16.05 12.39 -2.00
CA TYR A 133 16.18 13.74 -1.47
C TYR A 133 16.77 13.72 -0.04
N ILE A 134 16.24 12.88 0.84
CA ILE A 134 16.76 12.68 2.21
C ILE A 134 18.23 12.27 2.17
N SER A 135 18.60 11.33 1.30
CA SER A 135 19.98 10.85 1.19
C SER A 135 20.96 11.93 0.75
N GLN A 136 20.51 12.89 -0.04
CA GLN A 136 21.32 14.04 -0.48
C GLN A 136 21.41 15.14 0.59
N ALA A 137 20.35 15.31 1.38
CA ALA A 137 20.21 16.38 2.34
C ALA A 137 20.93 16.12 3.68
N THR A 138 21.07 14.85 4.11
CA THR A 138 21.55 14.48 5.44
C THR A 138 23.07 14.65 5.66
N PHE A 139 23.83 15.05 4.63
CA PHE A 139 25.25 15.35 4.79
C PHE A 139 25.47 16.71 5.47
N GLY A 140 25.84 16.71 6.74
CA GLY A 140 26.23 17.90 7.50
C GLY A 140 25.14 18.48 8.40
N TRP A 141 24.04 17.78 8.63
CA TRP A 141 22.98 18.23 9.53
C TRP A 141 23.29 17.92 11.02
N GLU A 142 22.75 18.75 11.90
CA GLU A 142 22.81 18.53 13.31
C GLU A 142 21.94 17.34 13.74
N LEU A 143 22.17 16.81 14.96
CA LEU A 143 21.50 15.60 15.47
C LEU A 143 19.96 15.75 15.55
N GLU A 144 19.46 16.96 15.80
CA GLU A 144 18.01 17.21 15.95
C GLU A 144 17.29 17.09 14.61
N GLN A 145 17.78 17.75 13.56
CA GLN A 145 17.21 17.65 12.23
C GLN A 145 17.36 16.24 11.63
N SER A 146 18.46 15.54 11.97
CA SER A 146 18.64 14.14 11.61
C SER A 146 17.61 13.25 12.27
N GLY A 147 17.16 13.56 13.49
CA GLY A 147 16.09 12.84 14.19
C GLY A 147 14.74 12.99 13.50
N GLU A 148 14.32 14.21 13.17
CA GLU A 148 13.05 14.48 12.51
C GLU A 148 12.96 13.82 11.13
N ILE A 149 14.00 13.94 10.31
CA ILE A 149 14.08 13.27 9.01
C ILE A 149 13.98 11.74 9.13
N HIS A 150 14.56 11.16 10.18
CA HIS A 150 14.42 9.73 10.44
C HIS A 150 12.96 9.34 10.67
N TRP A 151 12.22 10.11 11.46
CA TRP A 151 10.81 9.88 11.73
C TRP A 151 9.94 10.06 10.47
N LEU A 152 10.21 11.09 9.67
CA LEU A 152 9.51 11.32 8.40
C LEU A 152 9.77 10.17 7.41
N ARG A 153 11.00 9.66 7.33
CA ARG A 153 11.31 8.47 6.52
C ARG A 153 10.52 7.26 6.99
N ARG A 154 10.42 7.04 8.30
CA ARG A 154 9.64 5.94 8.88
C ARG A 154 8.15 6.08 8.61
N ALA A 155 7.61 7.28 8.70
CA ALA A 155 6.22 7.57 8.35
C ALA A 155 5.90 7.21 6.89
N ASN A 156 6.79 7.58 5.96
CA ASN A 156 6.66 7.21 4.55
C ASN A 156 6.74 5.68 4.34
N GLN A 157 7.65 4.99 5.04
CA GLN A 157 7.74 3.53 4.99
C GLN A 157 6.46 2.88 5.51
N ASN A 158 5.89 3.37 6.61
CA ASN A 158 4.64 2.87 7.18
C ASN A 158 3.47 2.98 6.18
N MET A 159 3.38 4.06 5.40
CA MET A 159 2.37 4.20 4.34
C MET A 159 2.56 3.17 3.23
N VAL A 160 3.80 2.96 2.78
CA VAL A 160 4.13 1.93 1.78
C VAL A 160 3.71 0.54 2.26
N ASP A 161 4.02 0.20 3.52
CA ASP A 161 3.73 -1.12 4.07
C ASP A 161 2.22 -1.30 4.32
N ALA A 162 1.51 -0.26 4.75
CA ALA A 162 0.05 -0.27 4.87
C ALA A 162 -0.65 -0.56 3.52
N ILE A 163 -0.16 0.01 2.42
CA ILE A 163 -0.70 -0.29 1.08
C ILE A 163 -0.47 -1.76 0.70
N LYS A 164 0.68 -2.34 1.04
CA LYS A 164 0.95 -3.76 0.82
C LYS A 164 -0.02 -4.65 1.60
N ASP A 165 -0.34 -4.27 2.85
CA ASP A 165 -1.32 -4.99 3.65
C ASP A 165 -2.72 -4.94 3.01
N VAL A 166 -3.16 -3.77 2.51
CA VAL A 166 -4.41 -3.65 1.74
C VAL A 166 -4.38 -4.51 0.48
N LYS A 167 -3.25 -4.61 -0.21
CA LYS A 167 -3.10 -5.49 -1.36
C LYS A 167 -3.34 -6.97 -0.99
N HIS A 168 -2.81 -7.43 0.14
CA HIS A 168 -3.01 -8.80 0.60
C HIS A 168 -4.50 -9.12 0.84
N LEU A 169 -5.29 -8.13 1.25
CA LEU A 169 -6.74 -8.29 1.46
C LEU A 169 -7.54 -8.47 0.16
N GLN A 170 -7.05 -7.96 -0.98
CA GLN A 170 -7.85 -7.81 -2.22
C GLN A 170 -8.50 -9.11 -2.69
N LYS A 171 -7.73 -10.21 -2.73
CA LYS A 171 -8.22 -11.50 -3.20
C LYS A 171 -9.40 -11.99 -2.37
N ASN A 172 -9.29 -11.87 -1.05
CA ASN A 172 -10.31 -12.36 -0.13
C ASN A 172 -11.49 -11.38 -0.04
N LEU A 173 -11.26 -10.07 -0.13
CA LEU A 173 -12.33 -9.08 -0.27
C LEU A 173 -13.18 -9.37 -1.51
N ALA A 174 -12.58 -9.59 -2.68
CA ALA A 174 -13.29 -9.92 -3.91
C ALA A 174 -14.09 -11.24 -3.79
N LYS A 175 -13.54 -12.23 -3.09
CA LYS A 175 -14.19 -13.53 -2.88
C LYS A 175 -15.34 -13.48 -1.89
N TYR A 176 -15.13 -12.84 -0.74
CA TYR A 176 -16.04 -13.01 0.40
C TYR A 176 -17.09 -11.90 0.52
N THR A 177 -16.88 -10.71 -0.03
CA THR A 177 -17.93 -9.66 -0.03
C THR A 177 -19.13 -10.01 -0.93
N ILE A 178 -18.99 -10.96 -1.84
CA ILE A 178 -20.05 -11.48 -2.70
C ILE A 178 -20.46 -12.92 -2.34
N SER A 179 -19.95 -13.46 -1.22
CA SER A 179 -20.24 -14.83 -0.78
C SER A 179 -21.73 -15.04 -0.49
N SER A 180 -22.22 -16.23 -0.77
CA SER A 180 -23.56 -16.69 -0.34
C SER A 180 -23.66 -16.94 1.17
N ASN A 181 -22.51 -17.18 1.85
CA ASN A 181 -22.46 -17.24 3.29
C ASN A 181 -22.47 -15.81 3.87
N SER A 182 -23.60 -15.43 4.47
CA SER A 182 -23.79 -14.08 5.01
C SER A 182 -22.82 -13.76 6.16
N VAL A 183 -22.47 -14.75 6.99
CA VAL A 183 -21.59 -14.55 8.15
C VAL A 183 -20.20 -14.11 7.71
N ILE A 184 -19.58 -14.80 6.76
CA ILE A 184 -18.26 -14.42 6.26
C ILE A 184 -18.30 -13.09 5.50
N LYS A 185 -19.38 -12.86 4.71
CA LYS A 185 -19.59 -11.60 4.00
C LYS A 185 -19.63 -10.42 4.97
N ASP A 186 -20.38 -10.53 6.06
CA ASP A 186 -20.50 -9.50 7.08
C ASP A 186 -19.15 -9.24 7.77
N GLN A 187 -18.36 -10.28 8.04
CA GLN A 187 -17.02 -10.11 8.62
C GLN A 187 -16.08 -9.33 7.70
N TYR A 188 -16.08 -9.60 6.39
CA TYR A 188 -15.27 -8.83 5.45
C TYR A 188 -15.76 -7.39 5.27
N ASN A 189 -17.06 -7.14 5.37
CA ASN A 189 -17.58 -5.78 5.44
C ASN A 189 -17.18 -5.06 6.73
N VAL A 190 -17.11 -5.76 7.87
CA VAL A 190 -16.57 -5.21 9.13
C VAL A 190 -15.12 -4.78 8.96
N LEU A 191 -14.25 -5.58 8.32
CA LEU A 191 -12.87 -5.18 8.04
C LEU A 191 -12.80 -3.90 7.18
N ARG A 192 -13.64 -3.81 6.13
CA ARG A 192 -13.71 -2.60 5.28
C ARG A 192 -14.14 -1.37 6.07
N ILE A 193 -15.13 -1.50 6.95
CA ILE A 193 -15.60 -0.43 7.81
C ILE A 193 -14.51 0.04 8.77
N GLN A 194 -13.78 -0.90 9.39
CA GLN A 194 -12.68 -0.59 10.30
C GLN A 194 -11.59 0.25 9.62
N ILE A 195 -11.17 -0.16 8.43
CA ILE A 195 -10.16 0.57 7.66
C ILE A 195 -10.68 1.96 7.29
N ALA A 196 -11.93 2.07 6.82
CA ALA A 196 -12.54 3.35 6.46
C ALA A 196 -12.65 4.29 7.67
N GLN A 197 -13.04 3.77 8.84
CA GLN A 197 -13.10 4.53 10.09
C GLN A 197 -11.73 5.04 10.51
N LEU A 198 -10.70 4.20 10.45
CA LEU A 198 -9.33 4.59 10.75
C LEU A 198 -8.86 5.74 9.85
N VAL A 199 -9.02 5.60 8.52
CA VAL A 199 -8.64 6.65 7.56
C VAL A 199 -9.37 7.96 7.86
N LYS A 200 -10.67 7.90 8.13
CA LYS A 200 -11.47 9.06 8.51
C LYS A 200 -10.95 9.71 9.79
N SER A 201 -10.67 8.92 10.83
CA SER A 201 -10.17 9.44 12.11
C SER A 201 -8.79 10.09 11.98
N LEU A 202 -7.90 9.50 11.17
CA LEU A 202 -6.58 10.09 10.89
C LEU A 202 -6.71 11.41 10.12
N GLU A 203 -7.67 11.52 9.20
CA GLU A 203 -7.92 12.77 8.48
C GLU A 203 -8.51 13.85 9.39
N LEU A 204 -9.39 13.49 10.35
CA LEU A 204 -9.88 14.40 11.38
C LEU A 204 -8.73 14.90 12.28
N ILE A 205 -7.79 14.02 12.65
CA ILE A 205 -6.59 14.40 13.41
C ILE A 205 -5.74 15.39 12.61
N ARG A 206 -5.53 15.13 11.30
CA ARG A 206 -4.77 16.01 10.40
C ARG A 206 -5.36 17.41 10.30
N THR A 207 -6.67 17.53 10.35
CA THR A 207 -7.41 18.78 10.16
C THR A 207 -7.85 19.44 11.46
N ALA A 208 -7.45 18.91 12.62
CA ALA A 208 -7.79 19.47 13.92
C ALA A 208 -7.11 20.83 14.13
N GLU A 209 -7.86 21.79 14.68
CA GLU A 209 -7.38 23.14 14.94
C GLU A 209 -6.60 23.26 16.27
N SER A 210 -6.78 22.31 17.20
CA SER A 210 -6.15 22.30 18.53
C SER A 210 -4.98 21.32 18.57
N ASP A 211 -3.90 21.66 19.24
CA ASP A 211 -2.71 20.81 19.36
C ASP A 211 -2.88 19.67 20.39
N ASP A 212 -3.76 19.80 21.40
CA ASP A 212 -3.96 18.78 22.45
C ASP A 212 -4.86 17.61 22.01
N ILE A 213 -5.88 17.88 21.20
CA ILE A 213 -6.87 16.90 20.77
C ILE A 213 -6.25 15.78 19.91
N PRO A 214 -5.38 16.05 18.92
CA PRO A 214 -4.74 15.04 18.11
C PRO A 214 -4.00 13.95 18.87
N SER A 215 -3.26 14.30 19.92
CA SER A 215 -2.52 13.34 20.75
C SER A 215 -3.44 12.34 21.44
N LEU A 216 -4.51 12.85 22.06
CA LEU A 216 -5.53 12.02 22.72
C LEU A 216 -6.25 11.10 21.74
N MET A 217 -6.58 11.60 20.54
CA MET A 217 -7.22 10.80 19.50
C MET A 217 -6.31 9.69 18.97
N ILE A 218 -5.01 9.94 18.84
CA ILE A 218 -4.04 8.89 18.45
C ILE A 218 -4.00 7.78 19.52
N ASP A 219 -3.94 8.13 20.80
CA ASP A 219 -3.90 7.12 21.87
C ASP A 219 -5.21 6.33 21.96
N GLN A 220 -6.35 6.99 21.73
CA GLN A 220 -7.63 6.30 21.58
C GLN A 220 -7.63 5.32 20.41
N LEU A 221 -7.14 5.71 19.23
CA LEU A 221 -7.07 4.83 18.06
C LEU A 221 -6.19 3.60 18.30
N LYS A 222 -5.07 3.75 19.03
CA LYS A 222 -4.22 2.60 19.43
C LYS A 222 -5.01 1.62 20.27
N LEU A 223 -5.67 2.12 21.32
CA LEU A 223 -6.47 1.29 22.24
C LEU A 223 -7.64 0.60 21.52
N GLU A 224 -8.35 1.32 20.66
CA GLU A 224 -9.44 0.76 19.85
C GLU A 224 -8.94 -0.34 18.93
N SER A 225 -7.81 -0.13 18.24
CA SER A 225 -7.21 -1.13 17.34
C SER A 225 -6.84 -2.41 18.08
N ASP A 226 -6.19 -2.32 19.25
CA ASP A 226 -5.79 -3.46 20.07
C ASP A 226 -7.02 -4.20 20.63
N THR A 227 -8.02 -3.46 21.09
CA THR A 227 -9.27 -4.02 21.62
C THR A 227 -10.05 -4.74 20.53
N GLN A 228 -10.20 -4.13 19.36
CA GLN A 228 -10.91 -4.73 18.23
C GLN A 228 -10.22 -6.02 17.76
N TYR A 229 -8.89 -6.03 17.67
CA TYR A 229 -8.14 -7.22 17.28
C TYR A 229 -8.39 -8.39 18.24
N THR A 230 -8.36 -8.13 19.55
CA THR A 230 -8.59 -9.13 20.61
C THR A 230 -10.03 -9.69 20.58
N LEU A 231 -11.02 -8.79 20.53
CA LEU A 231 -12.45 -9.19 20.48
C LEU A 231 -12.78 -10.02 19.26
N GLN A 232 -12.25 -9.61 18.11
CA GLN A 232 -12.53 -10.32 16.86
C GLN A 232 -11.97 -11.75 16.84
N ASN A 233 -10.85 -12.04 17.50
CA ASN A 233 -10.32 -13.40 17.59
C ASN A 233 -11.29 -14.32 18.36
N LYS A 234 -11.95 -13.81 19.40
CA LYS A 234 -12.99 -14.52 20.12
C LYS A 234 -14.18 -14.84 19.20
N VAL A 235 -14.65 -13.85 18.44
CA VAL A 235 -15.78 -14.00 17.51
C VAL A 235 -15.49 -15.07 16.44
N ILE A 236 -14.27 -15.15 15.90
CA ILE A 236 -13.93 -16.22 14.93
C ILE A 236 -14.03 -17.60 15.56
N ASN A 237 -13.54 -17.78 16.79
CA ASN A 237 -13.63 -19.07 17.48
C ASN A 237 -15.09 -19.49 17.69
N GLU A 238 -15.97 -18.56 18.05
CA GLU A 238 -17.41 -18.79 18.19
C GLU A 238 -18.04 -19.21 16.86
N MET A 239 -17.67 -18.56 15.74
CA MET A 239 -18.16 -18.92 14.40
C MET A 239 -17.70 -20.32 13.96
N ILE A 240 -16.47 -20.73 14.31
CA ILE A 240 -15.94 -22.06 14.00
C ILE A 240 -16.70 -23.11 14.82
N GLN A 241 -16.85 -22.90 16.13
CA GLN A 241 -17.58 -23.80 17.01
C GLN A 241 -19.06 -23.95 16.61
N GLY A 242 -19.69 -22.85 16.22
CA GLY A 242 -21.05 -22.79 15.71
C GLY A 242 -21.22 -23.33 14.28
N LYS A 243 -20.15 -23.78 13.61
CA LYS A 243 -20.14 -24.24 12.21
C LYS A 243 -20.75 -23.24 11.23
N GLN A 244 -20.62 -21.94 11.53
CA GLN A 244 -21.16 -20.86 10.71
C GLN A 244 -20.26 -20.54 9.51
N ILE A 245 -18.98 -20.86 9.62
CA ILE A 245 -17.97 -20.70 8.56
C ILE A 245 -17.13 -21.97 8.43
N THR A 246 -16.55 -22.18 7.24
CA THR A 246 -15.62 -23.30 7.00
C THR A 246 -14.24 -23.01 7.58
N ALA A 247 -13.41 -24.06 7.73
CA ALA A 247 -12.03 -23.90 8.17
C ALA A 247 -11.23 -22.96 7.25
N ASP A 248 -11.40 -23.08 5.92
CA ASP A 248 -10.72 -22.21 4.94
C ASP A 248 -11.15 -20.75 5.07
N MET A 249 -12.43 -20.49 5.32
CA MET A 249 -12.95 -19.16 5.60
C MET A 249 -12.34 -18.59 6.88
N ALA A 250 -12.25 -19.39 7.93
CA ALA A 250 -11.67 -19.00 9.21
C ALA A 250 -10.19 -18.64 9.06
N ILE A 251 -9.38 -19.48 8.40
CA ILE A 251 -7.95 -19.24 8.14
C ILE A 251 -7.78 -17.95 7.35
N SER A 252 -8.55 -17.77 6.26
CA SER A 252 -8.49 -16.55 5.46
C SER A 252 -8.82 -15.30 6.30
N LEU A 253 -9.88 -15.37 7.09
CA LEU A 253 -10.32 -14.25 7.93
C LEU A 253 -9.30 -13.92 9.03
N MET A 254 -8.69 -14.93 9.66
CA MET A 254 -7.65 -14.72 10.69
C MET A 254 -6.44 -14.02 10.11
N ASN A 255 -5.95 -14.44 8.94
CA ASN A 255 -4.82 -13.81 8.27
C ASN A 255 -5.16 -12.36 7.86
N ASP A 256 -6.33 -12.14 7.28
CA ASP A 256 -6.74 -10.82 6.80
C ASP A 256 -6.94 -9.83 7.96
N LYS A 257 -7.41 -10.30 9.11
CA LYS A 257 -7.48 -9.49 10.34
C LYS A 257 -6.10 -9.07 10.85
N ALA A 258 -5.11 -9.96 10.76
CA ALA A 258 -3.74 -9.61 11.11
C ALA A 258 -3.22 -8.49 10.19
N TYR A 259 -3.46 -8.58 8.87
CA TYR A 259 -3.10 -7.49 7.94
C TYR A 259 -3.82 -6.17 8.28
N VAL A 260 -5.11 -6.20 8.61
CA VAL A 260 -5.86 -5.00 9.02
C VAL A 260 -5.27 -4.39 10.30
N TYR A 261 -4.91 -5.22 11.28
CA TYR A 261 -4.29 -4.77 12.51
C TYR A 261 -2.90 -4.15 12.27
N ASP A 262 -2.04 -4.82 11.51
CA ASP A 262 -0.69 -4.34 11.19
C ASP A 262 -0.73 -3.03 10.40
N MET A 263 -1.61 -2.95 9.40
CA MET A 263 -1.87 -1.72 8.66
C MET A 263 -2.35 -0.59 9.58
N SER A 264 -3.29 -0.89 10.49
CA SER A 264 -3.82 0.11 11.42
C SER A 264 -2.71 0.69 12.31
N ARG A 265 -1.87 -0.17 12.88
CA ARG A 265 -0.72 0.28 13.70
C ARG A 265 0.24 1.16 12.92
N LYS A 266 0.60 0.76 11.69
CA LYS A 266 1.50 1.52 10.81
C LYS A 266 0.93 2.91 10.48
N LEU A 267 -0.36 2.98 10.13
CA LEU A 267 -1.01 4.26 9.83
C LEU A 267 -1.18 5.16 11.05
N ILE A 268 -1.47 4.58 12.23
CA ILE A 268 -1.54 5.34 13.49
C ILE A 268 -0.16 5.90 13.87
N GLU A 269 0.91 5.10 13.73
CA GLU A 269 2.29 5.54 13.98
C GLU A 269 2.71 6.64 13.01
N MET A 270 2.36 6.50 11.72
CA MET A 270 2.55 7.55 10.72
C MET A 270 1.81 8.83 11.12
N GLY A 271 0.52 8.74 11.49
CA GLY A 271 -0.29 9.88 11.92
C GLY A 271 0.29 10.57 13.15
N GLN A 272 0.77 9.81 14.13
CA GLN A 272 1.48 10.35 15.29
C GLN A 272 2.70 11.18 14.89
N THR A 273 3.46 10.71 13.90
CA THR A 273 4.69 11.39 13.44
C THR A 273 4.40 12.67 12.68
N ILE A 274 3.39 12.68 11.78
CA ILE A 274 3.23 13.80 10.84
C ILE A 274 2.12 14.77 11.20
N PHE A 275 1.13 14.36 12.02
CA PHE A 275 -0.03 15.20 12.38
C PHE A 275 0.10 15.83 13.77
N ILE A 276 0.95 15.27 14.64
CA ILE A 276 1.20 15.84 15.96
C ILE A 276 2.45 16.71 15.89
N LYS A 277 2.33 17.96 16.29
CA LYS A 277 3.48 18.83 16.45
C LYS A 277 4.25 18.40 17.70
N HIS A 278 5.50 18.04 17.54
CA HIS A 278 6.42 17.85 18.66
C HIS A 278 6.98 19.24 19.02
N ASN A 279 6.51 19.80 20.14
CA ASN A 279 7.08 21.01 20.74
C ASN A 279 8.44 20.71 21.36
#